data_6db73d707c51f2f6ab94847cb2d32fdf
#
_entry.id   6db73d707c51f2f6ab94847cb2d32fdf
#
_cell.length_a   1.000
_cell.length_b   1.000
_cell.length_c   1.000
_cell.angle_alpha   90.00
_cell.angle_beta   90.00
_cell.angle_gamma   90.00
#
_symmetry.space_group_name_H-M   'P 1'
#
loop_
_entity.id
_entity.type
_entity.pdbx_description
1 polymer ?
#
loop_
_entity_poly.entity_id
_entity_poly.type
_entity_poly.pdbx_seq_one_letter_code
_entity_poly.pdbx_strand_id
1 'polypeptide(L)'
;NLNFEDAFIINDKNHQMAVIQVLRKHKPVVVLCNAIKDRHTDHAKASDLVSNACFLSGLERIETFDSNGSKQDAYRPHHVFHYIQWDELAPDFVVNISGFLDQKMRAVKAYKTQFYSENDKGPQTPISTLNFLDSVESRARNMGRLIFKDSGEGFTSKRLLAVENFDSLL
;
A
#
# COMPACT_ATOMS: atom_id res chain seq x y z
N ASN A 1 8.84 9.68 -6.08
CA ASN A 1 8.88 9.96 -4.64
C ASN A 1 8.40 11.39 -4.40
N LEU A 2 7.55 11.60 -3.39
CA LEU A 2 7.02 12.92 -2.99
C LEU A 2 7.86 13.57 -1.88
N ASN A 3 8.82 12.84 -1.31
CA ASN A 3 9.74 13.30 -0.26
C ASN A 3 9.02 13.93 0.96
N PHE A 4 7.87 13.37 1.35
CA PHE A 4 7.24 13.76 2.61
C PHE A 4 8.14 13.35 3.77
N GLU A 5 8.12 14.16 4.82
CA GLU A 5 8.95 13.96 5.99
C GLU A 5 8.50 12.70 6.75
N ASP A 6 9.47 11.81 7.07
CA ASP A 6 9.22 10.59 7.83
C ASP A 6 8.76 10.93 9.25
N ALA A 7 7.81 10.14 9.78
CA ALA A 7 7.10 10.33 11.04
C ALA A 7 6.14 11.54 11.09
N PHE A 8 6.10 12.39 10.07
CA PHE A 8 5.29 13.60 10.03
C PHE A 8 4.32 13.70 8.86
N ILE A 9 3.91 12.57 8.29
CA ILE A 9 2.87 12.57 7.25
C ILE A 9 1.58 13.18 7.80
N ILE A 10 1.04 14.15 7.07
CA ILE A 10 -0.18 14.89 7.42
C ILE A 10 -1.19 14.77 6.27
N ASN A 11 -2.45 14.55 6.63
CA ASN A 11 -3.54 14.55 5.64
C ASN A 11 -4.11 15.97 5.50
N ASP A 12 -3.32 16.89 4.97
CA ASP A 12 -3.70 18.29 4.69
C ASP A 12 -3.82 18.56 3.19
N LYS A 13 -4.24 19.77 2.85
CA LYS A 13 -4.44 20.21 1.47
C LYS A 13 -3.17 20.09 0.63
N ASN A 14 -2.00 20.45 1.17
CA ASN A 14 -0.75 20.45 0.40
C ASN A 14 -0.32 19.03 0.03
N HIS A 15 -0.36 18.10 1.01
CA HIS A 15 -0.06 16.70 0.77
C HIS A 15 -1.08 16.05 -0.18
N GLN A 16 -2.38 16.34 0.00
CA GLN A 16 -3.43 15.86 -0.89
C GLN A 16 -3.18 16.34 -2.33
N MET A 17 -2.89 17.64 -2.53
CA MET A 17 -2.62 18.19 -3.87
C MET A 17 -1.42 17.53 -4.55
N ALA A 18 -0.35 17.25 -3.81
CA ALA A 18 0.81 16.54 -4.35
C ALA A 18 0.44 15.12 -4.81
N VAL A 19 -0.35 14.39 -4.04
CA VAL A 19 -0.84 13.05 -4.43
C VAL A 19 -1.80 13.14 -5.61
N ILE A 20 -2.74 14.11 -5.63
CA ILE A 20 -3.68 14.33 -6.74
C ILE A 20 -2.95 14.57 -8.05
N GLN A 21 -1.89 15.37 -8.05
CA GLN A 21 -1.07 15.60 -9.25
C GLN A 21 -0.49 14.29 -9.82
N VAL A 22 0.02 13.42 -8.95
CA VAL A 22 0.55 12.11 -9.35
C VAL A 22 -0.55 11.21 -9.90
N LEU A 23 -1.71 11.15 -9.24
CA LEU A 23 -2.85 10.35 -9.68
C LEU A 23 -3.34 10.78 -11.07
N ARG A 24 -3.48 12.08 -11.30
CA ARG A 24 -3.90 12.63 -12.59
C ARG A 24 -2.87 12.47 -13.69
N LYS A 25 -1.58 12.54 -13.33
CA LYS A 25 -0.49 12.29 -14.27
C LYS A 25 -0.47 10.84 -14.77
N HIS A 26 -0.63 9.88 -13.86
CA HIS A 26 -0.44 8.45 -14.17
C HIS A 26 -1.74 7.71 -14.47
N LYS A 27 -2.89 8.27 -14.07
CA LYS A 27 -4.23 7.69 -14.26
C LYS A 27 -4.32 6.20 -13.90
N PRO A 28 -3.88 5.77 -12.70
CA PRO A 28 -3.86 4.37 -12.32
C PRO A 28 -5.28 3.84 -12.12
N VAL A 29 -5.57 2.64 -12.64
CA VAL A 29 -6.84 1.96 -12.38
C VAL A 29 -6.92 1.50 -10.93
N VAL A 30 -5.80 0.99 -10.39
CA VAL A 30 -5.66 0.51 -9.03
C VAL A 30 -4.59 1.30 -8.29
N VAL A 31 -4.88 1.71 -7.07
CA VAL A 31 -3.91 2.30 -6.14
C VAL A 31 -3.73 1.35 -4.97
N LEU A 32 -2.50 0.96 -4.69
CA LEU A 32 -2.12 0.25 -3.48
C LEU A 32 -1.51 1.23 -2.50
N CYS A 33 -2.00 1.25 -1.27
CA CYS A 33 -1.51 2.16 -0.25
C CYS A 33 -1.39 1.49 1.11
N ASN A 34 -0.88 2.23 2.08
CA ASN A 34 -0.59 1.75 3.42
C ASN A 34 -1.80 1.15 4.13
N ALA A 35 -1.52 0.33 5.14
CA ALA A 35 -2.53 -0.27 6.02
C ALA A 35 -3.40 0.80 6.67
N ILE A 36 -4.70 0.52 6.80
CA ILE A 36 -5.70 1.41 7.44
C ILE A 36 -5.44 1.58 8.94
N LYS A 37 -4.75 0.61 9.54
CA LYS A 37 -4.30 0.61 10.93
C LYS A 37 -2.97 -0.09 10.99
N ASP A 38 -2.03 0.48 11.72
CA ASP A 38 -0.69 -0.08 11.89
C ASP A 38 0.01 0.51 13.11
N ARG A 39 1.08 -0.16 13.56
CA ARG A 39 1.95 0.33 14.64
C ARG A 39 2.59 1.68 14.32
N HIS A 40 3.06 1.87 13.08
CA HIS A 40 3.68 3.13 12.68
C HIS A 40 2.63 4.19 12.37
N THR A 41 2.77 5.36 12.98
CA THR A 41 1.79 6.45 12.87
C THR A 41 1.55 6.90 11.42
N ASP A 42 2.59 6.89 10.59
CA ASP A 42 2.50 7.34 9.21
C ASP A 42 1.74 6.38 8.31
N HIS A 43 1.69 5.09 8.65
CA HIS A 43 1.01 4.12 7.79
C HIS A 43 -0.49 4.43 7.71
N ALA A 44 -1.18 4.57 8.85
CA ALA A 44 -2.59 4.93 8.86
C ALA A 44 -2.85 6.35 8.31
N LYS A 45 -1.98 7.31 8.61
CA LYS A 45 -2.08 8.68 8.06
C LYS A 45 -1.90 8.70 6.54
N ALA A 46 -0.93 7.95 6.01
CA ALA A 46 -0.72 7.81 4.56
C ALA A 46 -1.91 7.11 3.88
N SER A 47 -2.48 6.09 4.53
CA SER A 47 -3.71 5.44 4.10
C SER A 47 -4.86 6.43 3.91
N ASP A 48 -5.09 7.29 4.91
CA ASP A 48 -6.14 8.30 4.86
C ASP A 48 -5.83 9.41 3.83
N LEU A 49 -4.59 9.89 3.78
CA LEU A 49 -4.14 10.87 2.80
C LEU A 49 -4.40 10.38 1.36
N VAL A 50 -3.95 9.17 1.03
CA VAL A 50 -4.10 8.60 -0.31
C VAL A 50 -5.56 8.34 -0.63
N SER A 51 -6.36 7.82 0.31
CA SER A 51 -7.80 7.59 0.11
C SER A 51 -8.54 8.90 -0.21
N ASN A 52 -8.25 9.96 0.55
CA ASN A 52 -8.85 11.27 0.34
C ASN A 52 -8.40 11.87 -1.00
N ALA A 53 -7.12 11.79 -1.32
CA ALA A 53 -6.59 12.27 -2.59
C ALA A 53 -7.20 11.53 -3.79
N CYS A 54 -7.41 10.22 -3.70
CA CYS A 54 -8.10 9.43 -4.74
C CYS A 54 -9.55 9.88 -4.96
N PHE A 55 -10.27 10.22 -3.89
CA PHE A 55 -11.61 10.79 -4.03
C PHE A 55 -11.57 12.19 -4.67
N LEU A 56 -10.71 13.06 -4.14
CA LEU A 56 -10.61 14.46 -4.57
C LEU A 56 -10.09 14.60 -6.00
N SER A 57 -9.23 13.69 -6.45
CA SER A 57 -8.65 13.71 -7.81
C SER A 57 -9.69 13.60 -8.92
N GLY A 58 -10.87 13.04 -8.62
CA GLY A 58 -12.00 12.99 -9.56
C GLY A 58 -12.88 14.25 -9.58
N LEU A 59 -12.58 15.29 -8.79
CA LEU A 59 -13.36 16.52 -8.75
C LEU A 59 -12.77 17.58 -9.69
N GLU A 60 -13.53 18.00 -10.70
CA GLU A 60 -13.10 18.97 -11.71
C GLU A 60 -12.73 20.35 -11.14
N ARG A 61 -13.36 20.74 -10.03
CA ARG A 61 -13.10 22.04 -9.35
C ARG A 61 -11.75 22.07 -8.60
N ILE A 62 -11.12 20.92 -8.40
CA ILE A 62 -9.76 20.87 -7.86
C ILE A 62 -8.80 20.96 -9.04
N GLU A 63 -8.12 22.06 -9.17
CA GLU A 63 -7.20 22.31 -10.27
C GLU A 63 -5.79 21.87 -9.89
N THR A 64 -5.17 21.09 -10.77
CA THR A 64 -3.76 20.71 -10.73
C THR A 64 -3.13 20.93 -12.09
N PHE A 65 -1.82 21.13 -12.11
CA PHE A 65 -1.05 21.40 -13.31
C PHE A 65 0.13 20.41 -13.40
N ASP A 66 0.50 20.04 -14.61
CA ASP A 66 1.66 19.21 -14.84
C ASP A 66 2.98 20.03 -14.78
N SER A 67 4.11 19.37 -14.99
CA SER A 67 5.43 20.03 -14.98
C SER A 67 5.63 21.09 -16.07
N ASN A 68 4.77 21.11 -17.09
CA ASN A 68 4.79 22.08 -18.18
C ASN A 68 3.81 23.23 -17.97
N GLY A 69 3.10 23.24 -16.83
CA GLY A 69 2.08 24.23 -16.52
C GLY A 69 0.73 23.96 -17.18
N SER A 70 0.53 22.81 -17.83
CA SER A 70 -0.76 22.45 -18.44
C SER A 70 -1.70 21.89 -17.39
N LYS A 71 -2.98 22.30 -17.45
CA LYS A 71 -4.02 21.82 -16.54
C LYS A 71 -4.23 20.32 -16.75
N GLN A 72 -4.28 19.59 -15.64
CA GLN A 72 -4.57 18.16 -15.64
C GLN A 72 -6.07 17.91 -15.57
N ASP A 73 -6.56 16.96 -16.38
CA ASP A 73 -7.94 16.50 -16.30
C ASP A 73 -8.25 15.82 -14.97
N ALA A 74 -9.48 15.93 -14.50
CA ALA A 74 -9.96 15.18 -13.36
C ALA A 74 -9.90 13.66 -13.66
N TYR A 75 -9.41 12.90 -12.70
CA TYR A 75 -9.31 11.45 -12.81
C TYR A 75 -9.45 10.80 -11.44
N ARG A 76 -10.27 9.75 -11.33
CA ARG A 76 -10.45 8.97 -10.10
C ARG A 76 -10.05 7.52 -10.35
N PRO A 77 -9.14 6.96 -9.55
CA PRO A 77 -8.87 5.53 -9.58
C PRO A 77 -10.12 4.70 -9.32
N HIS A 78 -10.22 3.55 -9.98
CA HIS A 78 -11.37 2.65 -9.79
C HIS A 78 -11.31 1.94 -8.44
N HIS A 79 -10.11 1.55 -8.01
CA HIS A 79 -9.90 0.81 -6.77
C HIS A 79 -8.76 1.41 -5.96
N VAL A 80 -8.97 1.42 -4.63
CA VAL A 80 -7.93 1.75 -3.65
C VAL A 80 -7.90 0.60 -2.66
N PHE A 81 -6.78 -0.10 -2.64
CA PHE A 81 -6.55 -1.23 -1.75
C PHE A 81 -5.43 -0.91 -0.77
N HIS A 82 -5.59 -1.39 0.45
CA HIS A 82 -4.63 -1.17 1.51
C HIS A 82 -3.97 -2.51 1.84
N TYR A 83 -2.63 -2.55 1.73
CA TYR A 83 -1.90 -3.74 2.14
C TYR A 83 -1.81 -3.83 3.67
N ILE A 84 -1.59 -5.03 4.19
CA ILE A 84 -1.45 -5.29 5.62
C ILE A 84 0.04 -5.32 5.95
N GLN A 85 0.47 -4.51 6.93
CA GLN A 85 1.88 -4.35 7.28
C GLN A 85 2.21 -5.05 8.60
N TRP A 86 2.15 -4.35 9.72
CA TRP A 86 2.51 -4.89 11.02
C TRP A 86 1.32 -5.56 11.72
N ASP A 87 0.23 -4.80 11.91
CA ASP A 87 -0.95 -5.30 12.61
C ASP A 87 -1.60 -6.43 11.81
N GLU A 88 -2.16 -7.41 12.53
CA GLU A 88 -2.99 -8.45 11.93
C GLU A 88 -4.39 -7.89 11.69
N LEU A 89 -4.70 -7.62 10.44
CA LEU A 89 -6.02 -7.21 9.98
C LEU A 89 -6.66 -8.35 9.20
N ALA A 90 -7.97 -8.55 9.38
CA ALA A 90 -8.73 -9.44 8.51
C ALA A 90 -8.75 -8.84 7.09
N PRO A 91 -8.28 -9.54 6.07
CA PRO A 91 -8.33 -9.06 4.70
C PRO A 91 -9.75 -9.16 4.13
N ASP A 92 -10.11 -8.23 3.25
CA ASP A 92 -11.33 -8.33 2.45
C ASP A 92 -11.16 -9.29 1.26
N PHE A 93 -9.92 -9.46 0.80
CA PHE A 93 -9.54 -10.46 -0.20
C PHE A 93 -8.04 -10.76 -0.12
N VAL A 94 -7.65 -11.87 -0.72
CA VAL A 94 -6.25 -12.32 -0.78
C VAL A 94 -5.84 -12.52 -2.23
N VAL A 95 -4.71 -11.93 -2.62
CA VAL A 95 -4.09 -12.14 -3.93
C VAL A 95 -3.14 -13.34 -3.85
N ASN A 96 -3.29 -14.28 -4.78
CA ASN A 96 -2.37 -15.40 -4.92
C ASN A 96 -1.00 -14.88 -5.41
N ILE A 97 0.04 -15.09 -4.61
CA ILE A 97 1.42 -14.78 -4.93
C ILE A 97 2.32 -16.03 -4.98
N SER A 98 1.72 -17.20 -5.22
CA SER A 98 2.49 -18.44 -5.41
C SER A 98 3.55 -18.27 -6.51
N GLY A 99 4.78 -18.70 -6.23
CA GLY A 99 5.93 -18.50 -7.11
C GLY A 99 6.62 -17.13 -6.99
N PHE A 100 6.02 -16.15 -6.28
CA PHE A 100 6.60 -14.82 -6.08
C PHE A 100 7.06 -14.54 -4.64
N LEU A 101 6.94 -15.51 -3.72
CA LEU A 101 7.31 -15.32 -2.33
C LEU A 101 8.79 -14.95 -2.18
N ASP A 102 9.68 -15.60 -2.89
CA ASP A 102 11.12 -15.29 -2.87
C ASP A 102 11.40 -13.87 -3.38
N GLN A 103 10.67 -13.43 -4.39
CA GLN A 103 10.77 -12.06 -4.91
C GLN A 103 10.31 -11.04 -3.87
N LYS A 104 9.20 -11.31 -3.18
CA LYS A 104 8.71 -10.51 -2.06
C LYS A 104 9.78 -10.41 -0.96
N MET A 105 10.34 -11.53 -0.54
CA MET A 105 11.36 -11.54 0.51
C MET A 105 12.65 -10.82 0.10
N ARG A 106 13.07 -10.94 -1.18
CA ARG A 106 14.19 -10.13 -1.70
C ARG A 106 13.88 -8.63 -1.69
N ALA A 107 12.65 -8.23 -2.03
CA ALA A 107 12.24 -6.83 -2.00
C ALA A 107 12.26 -6.26 -0.56
N VAL A 108 11.78 -7.02 0.43
CA VAL A 108 11.86 -6.63 1.84
C VAL A 108 13.33 -6.49 2.27
N LYS A 109 14.17 -7.49 2.01
CA LYS A 109 15.59 -7.49 2.38
C LYS A 109 16.43 -6.41 1.66
N ALA A 110 15.91 -5.80 0.58
CA ALA A 110 16.58 -4.70 -0.10
C ALA A 110 16.69 -3.43 0.78
N TYR A 111 15.80 -3.26 1.75
CA TYR A 111 15.84 -2.18 2.74
C TYR A 111 16.77 -2.52 3.90
N LYS A 112 18.08 -2.60 3.60
CA LYS A 112 19.13 -3.06 4.53
C LYS A 112 19.25 -2.28 5.84
N THR A 113 18.87 -1.01 5.83
CA THR A 113 18.90 -0.14 7.02
C THR A 113 17.65 -0.25 7.89
N GLN A 114 16.63 -0.93 7.42
CA GLN A 114 15.33 -1.01 8.11
C GLN A 114 15.04 -2.43 8.61
N PHE A 115 15.37 -3.45 7.81
CA PHE A 115 15.13 -4.84 8.16
C PHE A 115 16.42 -5.56 8.53
N TYR A 116 16.28 -6.77 9.08
CA TYR A 116 17.42 -7.60 9.51
C TYR A 116 18.48 -7.73 8.41
N SER A 117 19.73 -7.44 8.80
CA SER A 117 20.92 -7.69 8.02
C SER A 117 22.02 -8.20 8.98
N GLU A 118 22.72 -9.27 8.62
CA GLU A 118 23.78 -9.89 9.46
C GLU A 118 24.91 -8.92 9.82
N ASN A 119 25.14 -7.89 9.01
CA ASN A 119 26.22 -6.93 9.19
C ASN A 119 25.74 -5.56 9.71
N ASP A 120 24.46 -5.44 10.06
CA ASP A 120 23.92 -4.17 10.55
C ASP A 120 24.35 -3.95 12.01
N LYS A 121 25.03 -2.83 12.25
CA LYS A 121 25.44 -2.34 13.57
C LYS A 121 24.53 -1.22 14.10
N GLY A 122 23.43 -0.94 13.41
CA GLY A 122 22.47 0.06 13.80
C GLY A 122 21.65 -0.33 15.04
N PRO A 123 20.83 0.60 15.56
CA PRO A 123 19.95 0.32 16.68
C PRO A 123 18.93 -0.76 16.32
N GLN A 124 18.78 -1.74 17.19
CA GLN A 124 17.76 -2.78 17.00
C GLN A 124 16.35 -2.20 17.15
N THR A 125 15.52 -2.45 16.18
CA THR A 125 14.10 -2.09 16.17
C THR A 125 13.24 -3.36 16.11
N PRO A 126 11.95 -3.32 16.43
CA PRO A 126 11.09 -4.49 16.31
C PRO A 126 11.07 -5.13 14.90
N ILE A 127 11.35 -4.36 13.85
CA ILE A 127 11.34 -4.84 12.46
C ILE A 127 12.73 -5.22 11.93
N SER A 128 13.81 -4.89 12.66
CA SER A 128 15.19 -5.26 12.27
C SER A 128 15.63 -6.63 12.82
N THR A 129 14.69 -7.49 13.18
CA THR A 129 14.95 -8.83 13.74
C THR A 129 14.71 -9.92 12.70
N LEU A 130 15.43 -11.05 12.83
CA LEU A 130 15.17 -12.23 12.02
C LEU A 130 13.74 -12.74 12.22
N ASN A 131 13.24 -12.74 13.46
CA ASN A 131 11.87 -13.13 13.78
C ASN A 131 10.83 -12.32 13.01
N PHE A 132 11.06 -11.01 12.79
CA PHE A 132 10.17 -10.20 11.96
C PHE A 132 10.19 -10.66 10.50
N LEU A 133 11.36 -10.93 9.92
CA LEU A 133 11.43 -11.45 8.55
C LEU A 133 10.70 -12.80 8.40
N ASP A 134 10.89 -13.70 9.37
CA ASP A 134 10.19 -14.99 9.40
C ASP A 134 8.66 -14.79 9.53
N SER A 135 8.22 -13.78 10.27
CA SER A 135 6.80 -13.45 10.39
C SER A 135 6.19 -12.96 9.09
N VAL A 136 6.93 -12.20 8.27
CA VAL A 136 6.48 -11.73 6.94
C VAL A 136 6.26 -12.93 6.00
N GLU A 137 7.20 -13.87 5.98
CA GLU A 137 7.07 -15.10 5.19
C GLU A 137 5.92 -15.97 5.69
N SER A 138 5.83 -16.18 7.01
CA SER A 138 4.79 -16.99 7.64
C SER A 138 3.39 -16.44 7.38
N ARG A 139 3.22 -15.12 7.42
CA ARG A 139 1.96 -14.45 7.06
C ARG A 139 1.59 -14.73 5.61
N ALA A 140 2.53 -14.61 4.68
CA ALA A 140 2.26 -14.87 3.27
C ALA A 140 1.84 -16.32 3.04
N ARG A 141 2.51 -17.29 3.67
CA ARG A 141 2.13 -18.72 3.62
C ARG A 141 0.76 -18.96 4.25
N ASN A 142 0.46 -18.34 5.39
CA ASN A 142 -0.85 -18.48 6.03
C ASN A 142 -1.99 -17.90 5.17
N MET A 143 -1.79 -16.72 4.57
CA MET A 143 -2.78 -16.15 3.64
C MET A 143 -3.00 -17.05 2.42
N GLY A 144 -1.91 -17.62 1.86
CA GLY A 144 -2.01 -18.62 0.78
C GLY A 144 -2.82 -19.82 1.18
N ARG A 145 -2.54 -20.41 2.35
CA ARG A 145 -3.28 -21.55 2.89
C ARG A 145 -4.79 -21.30 2.94
N LEU A 146 -5.21 -20.09 3.32
CA LEU A 146 -6.64 -19.72 3.42
C LEU A 146 -7.35 -19.70 2.07
N ILE A 147 -6.63 -19.55 0.97
CA ILE A 147 -7.14 -19.57 -0.40
C ILE A 147 -6.68 -20.80 -1.19
N PHE A 148 -6.20 -21.86 -0.52
CA PHE A 148 -5.70 -23.10 -1.13
C PHE A 148 -4.56 -22.88 -2.13
N LYS A 149 -3.63 -21.96 -1.82
CA LYS A 149 -2.43 -21.63 -2.59
C LYS A 149 -1.20 -21.67 -1.68
N ASP A 150 0.00 -21.70 -2.28
CA ASP A 150 1.26 -21.77 -1.53
C ASP A 150 1.54 -20.49 -0.73
N SER A 151 1.19 -19.35 -1.31
CA SER A 151 1.36 -18.05 -0.66
C SER A 151 0.33 -17.04 -1.16
N GLY A 152 -0.02 -16.08 -0.31
CA GLY A 152 -0.99 -15.05 -0.59
C GLY A 152 -0.61 -13.71 0.06
N GLU A 153 -1.21 -12.65 -0.43
CA GLU A 153 -1.10 -11.32 0.14
C GLU A 153 -2.49 -10.73 0.37
N GLY A 154 -2.76 -10.40 1.63
CA GLY A 154 -4.06 -9.87 2.05
C GLY A 154 -4.17 -8.37 1.83
N PHE A 155 -5.33 -7.92 1.40
CA PHE A 155 -5.67 -6.51 1.23
C PHE A 155 -7.00 -6.18 1.90
N THR A 156 -7.10 -4.94 2.39
CA THR A 156 -8.37 -4.36 2.81
C THR A 156 -8.85 -3.31 1.81
N SER A 157 -10.16 -3.12 1.73
CA SER A 157 -10.82 -2.17 0.83
C SER A 157 -11.92 -1.41 1.56
N LYS A 158 -11.95 -0.08 1.40
CA LYS A 158 -13.06 0.74 1.95
C LYS A 158 -14.36 0.59 1.14
N ARG A 159 -14.28 0.02 -0.07
CA ARG A 159 -15.41 -0.20 -0.97
C ARG A 159 -15.58 -1.69 -1.23
N LEU A 160 -16.81 -2.16 -1.21
CA LEU A 160 -17.13 -3.53 -1.60
C LEU A 160 -16.67 -3.80 -3.05
N LEU A 161 -16.11 -4.98 -3.26
CA LEU A 161 -15.76 -5.46 -4.60
C LEU A 161 -17.02 -5.97 -5.28
N ALA A 162 -17.32 -5.42 -6.46
CA ALA A 162 -18.37 -5.95 -7.30
C ALA A 162 -17.86 -7.17 -8.05
N VAL A 163 -18.63 -8.25 -8.08
CA VAL A 163 -18.42 -9.42 -8.92
C VAL A 163 -19.63 -9.59 -9.82
N GLU A 164 -19.39 -9.84 -11.10
CA GLU A 164 -20.48 -9.98 -12.09
C GLU A 164 -21.28 -11.28 -11.88
N ASN A 165 -20.60 -12.34 -11.44
CA ASN A 165 -21.17 -13.64 -11.15
C ASN A 165 -20.20 -14.47 -10.31
N PHE A 166 -20.62 -15.65 -9.84
CA PHE A 166 -19.78 -16.52 -9.03
C PHE A 166 -18.58 -17.09 -9.79
N ASP A 167 -18.64 -17.23 -11.12
CA ASP A 167 -17.53 -17.74 -11.93
C ASP A 167 -16.33 -16.78 -11.90
N SER A 168 -16.56 -15.49 -11.62
CA SER A 168 -15.51 -14.49 -11.44
C SER A 168 -14.68 -14.71 -10.15
N LEU A 169 -15.08 -15.65 -9.30
CA LEU A 169 -14.38 -16.01 -8.05
C LEU A 169 -13.58 -17.31 -8.15
N LEU A 170 -13.59 -18.00 -9.33
CA LEU A 170 -12.94 -19.29 -9.56
C LEU A 170 -11.48 -19.17 -10.09
#